data_e436fea3f0a5cc662b0eae8bd5cd17ef
#
_entry.id   e436fea3f0a5cc662b0eae8bd5cd17ef
#
_cell.length_a   1.000
_cell.length_b   1.000
_cell.length_c   1.000
_cell.angle_alpha   90.00
_cell.angle_beta   90.00
_cell.angle_gamma   90.00
#
_symmetry.space_group_name_H-M   'P 1'
#
loop_
_entity.id
_entity.type
_entity.pdbx_description
1 polymer ?
#
loop_
_entity_poly.entity_id
_entity_poly.type
_entity_poly.pdbx_seq_one_letter_code
_entity_poly.pdbx_strand_id
1 'polypeptide(L)'
;MPERAARTILAFDFGLKRIGVAVGEPELRTAHPLPAVSTFPQIQKLVAEWQPAALVVGLPLSVEGDAHAMTRQAEDFARRLERRFKLPVARVDERYTSVEAEHRLRGMKKKAVDSVAAQLILEQYFDEAA
;
A
#
# COMPACT_ATOMS: atom_id res chain seq x y z
N MET A 1 15.02 -15.95 14.77
CA MET A 1 15.70 -16.09 13.47
C MET A 1 15.47 -14.87 12.61
N PRO A 2 16.52 -14.42 11.98
CA PRO A 2 16.41 -13.23 11.12
C PRO A 2 15.40 -13.37 10.00
N GLU A 3 15.24 -14.57 9.48
CA GLU A 3 14.32 -14.81 8.38
C GLU A 3 12.89 -14.41 8.70
N ARG A 4 12.51 -14.52 9.95
CA ARG A 4 11.14 -14.19 10.34
C ARG A 4 10.87 -12.68 10.28
N ALA A 5 11.89 -11.90 10.61
CA ALA A 5 11.75 -10.46 10.55
C ALA A 5 11.58 -9.99 9.11
N ALA A 6 12.06 -10.78 8.15
CA ALA A 6 11.97 -10.40 6.74
C ALA A 6 10.59 -10.62 6.13
N ARG A 7 9.59 -10.94 6.94
CA ARG A 7 8.24 -11.16 6.42
C ARG A 7 7.37 -9.92 6.50
N THR A 8 7.95 -8.81 6.90
CA THR A 8 7.25 -7.53 6.89
C THR A 8 6.85 -7.16 5.47
N ILE A 9 5.68 -6.60 5.32
CA ILE A 9 5.17 -6.15 4.03
C ILE A 9 4.79 -4.68 4.14
N LEU A 10 5.18 -3.89 3.13
CA LEU A 10 4.79 -2.50 3.01
C LEU A 10 3.74 -2.38 1.92
N ALA A 11 2.69 -1.63 2.19
CA ALA A 11 1.63 -1.36 1.22
C ALA A 11 1.58 0.12 0.91
N PHE A 12 1.24 0.44 -0.33
CA PHE A 12 1.20 1.82 -0.82
C PHE A 12 -0.14 2.10 -1.49
N ASP A 13 -0.70 3.24 -1.16
CA ASP A 13 -1.84 3.80 -1.86
C ASP A 13 -1.31 4.99 -2.67
N PHE A 14 -1.12 4.78 -3.96
CA PHE A 14 -0.47 5.76 -4.82
C PHE A 14 -1.39 6.95 -5.06
N GLY A 15 -0.88 8.16 -4.83
CA GLY A 15 -1.52 9.40 -5.18
C GLY A 15 -0.50 10.33 -5.81
N LEU A 16 -0.97 11.30 -6.58
CA LEU A 16 -0.06 12.20 -7.29
C LEU A 16 0.70 13.13 -6.35
N LYS A 17 0.07 13.54 -5.25
CA LYS A 17 0.71 14.44 -4.30
C LYS A 17 1.26 13.72 -3.09
N ARG A 18 0.58 12.68 -2.65
CA ARG A 18 0.99 11.93 -1.47
C ARG A 18 0.72 10.46 -1.70
N ILE A 19 1.55 9.64 -1.10
CA ILE A 19 1.42 8.19 -1.17
C ILE A 19 1.19 7.70 0.25
N GLY A 20 0.05 7.07 0.48
CA GLY A 20 -0.25 6.46 1.76
C GLY A 20 0.59 5.21 1.96
N VAL A 21 0.96 4.92 3.20
CA VAL A 21 1.84 3.81 3.53
C VAL A 21 1.29 3.05 4.72
N ALA A 22 1.38 1.73 4.64
CA ALA A 22 1.06 0.87 5.79
C ALA A 22 2.08 -0.25 5.86
N VAL A 23 2.26 -0.78 7.05
CA VAL A 23 3.18 -1.87 7.31
C VAL A 23 2.45 -2.97 8.07
N GLY A 24 2.79 -4.21 7.80
CA GLY A 24 2.19 -5.31 8.52
C GLY A 24 2.94 -6.61 8.29
N GLU A 25 2.46 -7.65 8.98
CA GLU A 25 3.07 -8.97 8.92
C GLU A 25 1.99 -10.01 8.63
N PRO A 26 2.23 -10.91 7.66
CA PRO A 26 1.21 -11.91 7.29
C PRO A 26 0.77 -12.78 8.45
N GLU A 27 1.69 -13.13 9.33
CA GLU A 27 1.38 -14.01 10.46
C GLU A 27 0.36 -13.42 11.40
N LEU A 28 0.42 -12.12 11.59
CA LEU A 28 -0.49 -11.42 12.48
C LEU A 28 -1.72 -10.90 11.76
N ARG A 29 -1.65 -10.80 10.44
CA ARG A 29 -2.72 -10.27 9.58
C ARG A 29 -3.18 -8.89 10.01
N THR A 30 -2.28 -8.13 10.62
CA THR A 30 -2.55 -6.78 11.07
C THR A 30 -1.75 -5.80 10.23
N ALA A 31 -2.35 -4.65 9.97
CA ALA A 31 -1.71 -3.59 9.22
C ALA A 31 -1.78 -2.30 10.02
N HIS A 32 -0.72 -1.53 9.98
CA HIS A 32 -0.60 -0.28 10.71
C HIS A 32 -0.29 0.85 9.74
N PRO A 33 -1.00 1.97 9.82
CA PRO A 33 -0.68 3.10 8.95
C PRO A 33 0.61 3.76 9.38
N LEU A 34 1.39 4.20 8.40
CA LEU A 34 2.59 4.99 8.62
C LEU A 34 2.37 6.38 8.02
N PRO A 35 3.18 7.37 8.39
CA PRO A 35 3.03 8.68 7.76
C PRO A 35 3.17 8.59 6.25
N ALA A 36 2.30 9.30 5.54
CA ALA A 36 2.34 9.34 4.10
C ALA A 36 3.64 9.98 3.62
N VAL A 37 4.06 9.60 2.42
CA VAL A 37 5.28 10.13 1.80
C VAL A 37 4.93 10.86 0.52
N SER A 38 5.85 11.71 0.05
CA SER A 38 5.63 12.51 -1.15
C SER A 38 6.67 12.25 -2.24
N THR A 39 7.80 11.66 -1.89
CA THR A 39 8.93 11.53 -2.82
C THR A 39 9.45 10.10 -2.80
N PHE A 40 10.10 9.74 -3.90
CA PHE A 40 10.69 8.41 -4.01
C PHE A 40 11.82 8.19 -3.01
N PRO A 41 12.70 9.17 -2.74
CA PRO A 41 13.71 8.98 -1.68
C PRO A 41 13.13 8.63 -0.33
N GLN A 42 11.94 9.15 0.01
CA GLN A 42 11.29 8.78 1.26
C GLN A 42 10.89 7.30 1.24
N ILE A 43 10.46 6.80 0.08
CA ILE A 43 10.13 5.37 -0.08
C ILE A 43 11.39 4.54 0.08
N GLN A 44 12.51 4.96 -0.51
CA GLN A 44 13.79 4.26 -0.36
C GLN A 44 14.18 4.14 1.10
N LYS A 45 13.96 5.21 1.86
CA LYS A 45 14.26 5.20 3.29
C LYS A 45 13.38 4.20 4.03
N LEU A 46 12.10 4.15 3.70
CA LEU A 46 11.19 3.19 4.31
C LEU A 46 11.59 1.74 4.01
N VAL A 47 11.95 1.47 2.77
CA VAL A 47 12.36 0.12 2.39
C VAL A 47 13.64 -0.27 3.13
N ALA A 48 14.58 0.67 3.25
CA ALA A 48 15.82 0.42 3.98
C ALA A 48 15.55 0.18 5.46
N GLU A 49 14.61 0.93 6.02
CA GLU A 49 14.29 0.86 7.44
C GLU A 49 13.53 -0.43 7.79
N TRP A 50 12.53 -0.78 7.01
CA TRP A 50 11.65 -1.91 7.32
C TRP A 50 12.12 -3.23 6.70
N GLN A 51 12.96 -3.17 5.68
CA GLN A 51 13.47 -4.33 4.97
C GLN A 51 12.36 -5.34 4.64
N PRO A 52 11.34 -4.91 3.89
CA PRO A 52 10.20 -5.78 3.62
C PRO A 52 10.55 -6.93 2.72
N ALA A 53 9.83 -8.03 2.88
CA ALA A 53 9.96 -9.18 1.99
C ALA A 53 9.19 -8.98 0.69
N ALA A 54 8.16 -8.14 0.72
CA ALA A 54 7.32 -7.87 -0.44
C ALA A 54 6.65 -6.52 -0.29
N LEU A 55 6.17 -5.98 -1.39
CA LEU A 55 5.43 -4.73 -1.43
C LEU A 55 4.06 -4.97 -2.01
N VAL A 56 3.11 -4.11 -1.67
CA VAL A 56 1.74 -4.17 -2.16
C VAL A 56 1.34 -2.79 -2.64
N VAL A 57 0.70 -2.71 -3.80
CA VAL A 57 0.20 -1.45 -4.36
C VAL A 57 -1.28 -1.63 -4.66
N GLY A 58 -2.11 -0.71 -4.19
CA GLY A 58 -3.51 -0.69 -4.54
C GLY A 58 -3.72 -0.13 -5.94
N LEU A 59 -4.56 -0.79 -6.72
CA LEU A 59 -4.91 -0.33 -8.06
C LEU A 59 -6.31 0.26 -8.02
N PRO A 60 -6.46 1.58 -8.25
CA PRO A 60 -7.79 2.18 -8.30
C PRO A 60 -8.47 1.82 -9.60
N LEU A 61 -9.54 1.05 -9.50
CA LEU A 61 -10.37 0.65 -10.64
C LEU A 61 -11.76 1.27 -10.46
N SER A 62 -12.50 1.41 -11.55
CA SER A 62 -13.89 1.84 -11.46
C SER A 62 -14.72 0.74 -10.80
N VAL A 63 -15.94 1.08 -10.41
CA VAL A 63 -16.84 0.09 -9.78
C VAL A 63 -17.05 -1.10 -10.70
N GLU A 64 -17.04 -0.87 -12.01
CA GLU A 64 -17.18 -1.94 -13.01
C GLU A 64 -15.90 -2.74 -13.23
N GLY A 65 -14.80 -2.29 -12.63
CA GLY A 65 -13.53 -2.98 -12.79
C GLY A 65 -12.68 -2.48 -13.94
N ASP A 66 -13.06 -1.36 -14.55
CA ASP A 66 -12.35 -0.80 -15.70
C ASP A 66 -11.15 0.02 -15.24
N ALA A 67 -10.06 -0.09 -15.99
CA ALA A 67 -8.88 0.72 -15.74
C ALA A 67 -9.11 2.17 -16.19
N HIS A 68 -8.47 3.10 -15.51
CA HIS A 68 -8.46 4.51 -15.89
C HIS A 68 -7.05 5.08 -15.68
N ALA A 69 -6.92 6.40 -15.87
CA ALA A 69 -5.59 7.03 -15.84
C ALA A 69 -4.85 6.76 -14.54
N MET A 70 -5.53 6.85 -13.40
CA MET A 70 -4.90 6.59 -12.11
C MET A 70 -4.49 5.13 -11.96
N THR A 71 -5.24 4.20 -12.57
CA THR A 71 -4.88 2.79 -12.55
C THR A 71 -3.53 2.59 -13.23
N ARG A 72 -3.35 3.22 -14.39
CA ARG A 72 -2.08 3.10 -15.12
C ARG A 72 -0.93 3.72 -14.36
N GLN A 73 -1.17 4.86 -13.73
CA GLN A 73 -0.13 5.52 -12.93
C GLN A 73 0.27 4.66 -11.73
N ALA A 74 -0.70 4.04 -11.06
CA ALA A 74 -0.41 3.15 -9.95
C ALA A 74 0.34 1.90 -10.43
N GLU A 75 -0.03 1.37 -11.60
CA GLU A 75 0.69 0.22 -12.15
C GLU A 75 2.13 0.59 -12.52
N ASP A 76 2.34 1.77 -13.10
CA ASP A 76 3.69 2.24 -13.41
C ASP A 76 4.51 2.41 -12.14
N PHE A 77 3.89 2.92 -11.10
CA PHE A 77 4.52 3.04 -9.79
C PHE A 77 4.94 1.67 -9.26
N ALA A 78 4.04 0.69 -9.35
CA ALA A 78 4.35 -0.67 -8.90
C ALA A 78 5.54 -1.26 -9.67
N ARG A 79 5.58 -1.06 -10.99
CA ARG A 79 6.69 -1.53 -11.80
C ARG A 79 8.00 -0.85 -11.43
N ARG A 80 7.93 0.44 -11.11
CA ARG A 80 9.13 1.18 -10.67
C ARG A 80 9.66 0.59 -9.36
N LEU A 81 8.76 0.24 -8.45
CA LEU A 81 9.17 -0.39 -7.19
C LEU A 81 9.83 -1.74 -7.45
N GLU A 82 9.25 -2.54 -8.34
CA GLU A 82 9.83 -3.84 -8.68
C GLU A 82 11.26 -3.69 -9.21
N ARG A 83 11.46 -2.77 -10.13
CA ARG A 83 12.78 -2.56 -10.75
C ARG A 83 13.78 -2.00 -9.76
N ARG A 84 13.33 -1.07 -8.92
CA ARG A 84 14.25 -0.38 -8.02
C ARG A 84 14.68 -1.24 -6.85
N PHE A 85 13.74 -2.00 -6.28
CA PHE A 85 14.02 -2.76 -5.05
C PHE A 85 14.18 -4.24 -5.28
N LYS A 86 13.80 -4.73 -6.44
CA LYS A 86 13.90 -6.14 -6.79
C LYS A 86 13.14 -7.02 -5.82
N LEU A 87 11.97 -6.54 -5.40
CA LEU A 87 11.07 -7.25 -4.51
C LEU A 87 9.78 -7.58 -5.24
N PRO A 88 9.09 -8.65 -4.84
CA PRO A 88 7.76 -8.91 -5.37
C PRO A 88 6.83 -7.75 -5.01
N VAL A 89 6.02 -7.33 -5.97
CA VAL A 89 5.02 -6.28 -5.74
C VAL A 89 3.67 -6.83 -6.16
N ALA A 90 2.79 -7.04 -5.20
CA ALA A 90 1.44 -7.50 -5.46
C ALA A 90 0.54 -6.30 -5.75
N ARG A 91 -0.47 -6.52 -6.60
CA ARG A 91 -1.48 -5.51 -6.90
C ARG A 91 -2.80 -5.93 -6.26
N VAL A 92 -3.48 -4.98 -5.65
CA VAL A 92 -4.75 -5.23 -4.98
C VAL A 92 -5.77 -4.24 -5.53
N ASP A 93 -6.93 -4.77 -5.93
CA ASP A 93 -8.03 -3.94 -6.41
C ASP A 93 -8.63 -3.19 -5.23
N GLU A 94 -8.63 -1.85 -5.31
CA GLU A 94 -9.10 -1.02 -4.20
C GLU A 94 -10.47 -0.41 -4.43
N ARG A 95 -11.28 -1.00 -5.31
CA ARG A 95 -12.62 -0.45 -5.60
C ARG A 95 -13.46 -0.28 -4.34
N TYR A 96 -13.41 -1.26 -3.45
CA TYR A 96 -14.21 -1.24 -2.23
C TYR A 96 -13.46 -0.65 -1.04
N THR A 97 -12.15 -0.59 -1.13
CA THR A 97 -11.29 -0.06 -0.09
C THR A 97 -11.56 1.41 0.15
N SER A 98 -11.81 2.17 -0.92
CA SER A 98 -12.08 3.59 -0.81
C SER A 98 -13.34 3.89 -0.02
N VAL A 99 -14.40 3.10 -0.21
CA VAL A 99 -15.65 3.29 0.51
C VAL A 99 -15.44 3.04 2.00
N GLU A 100 -14.75 1.98 2.34
CA GLU A 100 -14.46 1.67 3.73
C GLU A 100 -13.53 2.71 4.35
N ALA A 101 -12.58 3.22 3.57
CA ALA A 101 -11.70 4.27 4.05
C ALA A 101 -12.50 5.53 4.40
N GLU A 102 -13.46 5.91 3.57
CA GLU A 102 -14.30 7.05 3.86
C GLU A 102 -15.07 6.87 5.16
N HIS A 103 -15.57 5.66 5.40
CA HIS A 103 -16.28 5.35 6.63
C HIS A 103 -15.39 5.53 7.87
N ARG A 104 -14.18 5.01 7.81
CA ARG A 104 -13.24 5.11 8.92
C ARG A 104 -12.74 6.52 9.14
N LEU A 105 -12.82 7.36 8.12
CA LEU A 105 -12.16 8.67 8.13
C LEU A 105 -13.02 9.81 8.59
N ARG A 106 -14.25 9.56 8.94
CA ARG A 106 -15.11 10.62 9.46
C ARG A 106 -14.48 11.21 10.72
N GLY A 107 -14.11 12.48 10.65
CA GLY A 107 -13.50 13.17 11.77
C GLY A 107 -11.99 13.03 11.87
N MET A 108 -11.35 12.28 10.97
CA MET A 108 -9.90 12.16 10.99
C MET A 108 -9.25 13.25 10.13
N LYS A 109 -8.00 13.55 10.46
CA LYS A 109 -7.25 14.53 9.71
C LYS A 109 -6.89 14.01 8.32
N LYS A 110 -6.75 14.94 7.37
CA LYS A 110 -6.51 14.60 5.98
C LYS A 110 -5.27 13.71 5.78
N LYS A 111 -4.22 13.91 6.57
CA LYS A 111 -2.99 13.10 6.45
C LYS A 111 -3.21 11.64 6.80
N ALA A 112 -4.14 11.36 7.70
CA ALA A 112 -4.44 9.98 8.09
C ALA A 112 -5.26 9.27 7.02
N VAL A 113 -5.96 10.01 6.15
CA VAL A 113 -6.79 9.44 5.09
C VAL A 113 -5.97 8.55 4.17
N ASP A 114 -4.83 9.07 3.69
CA ASP A 114 -4.02 8.33 2.72
C ASP A 114 -3.48 7.03 3.30
N SER A 115 -3.08 7.06 4.57
CA SER A 115 -2.49 5.87 5.19
C SER A 115 -3.54 4.87 5.65
N VAL A 116 -4.77 5.33 5.94
CA VAL A 116 -5.85 4.39 6.23
C VAL A 116 -6.21 3.60 4.98
N ALA A 117 -6.21 4.23 3.81
CA ALA A 117 -6.43 3.51 2.56
C ALA A 117 -5.35 2.45 2.35
N ALA A 118 -4.09 2.79 2.60
CA ALA A 118 -2.99 1.82 2.49
C ALA A 118 -3.15 0.69 3.49
N GLN A 119 -3.61 0.99 4.70
CA GLN A 119 -3.89 -0.02 5.71
C GLN A 119 -4.94 -1.01 5.23
N LEU A 120 -6.03 -0.50 4.64
CA LEU A 120 -7.09 -1.36 4.12
C LEU A 120 -6.62 -2.21 2.94
N ILE A 121 -5.78 -1.63 2.09
CA ILE A 121 -5.18 -2.38 0.98
C ILE A 121 -4.37 -3.55 1.51
N LEU A 122 -3.58 -3.32 2.54
CA LEU A 122 -2.76 -4.38 3.12
C LEU A 122 -3.61 -5.44 3.81
N GLU A 123 -4.64 -5.03 4.53
CA GLU A 123 -5.56 -5.98 5.16
C GLU A 123 -6.23 -6.85 4.10
N GLN A 124 -6.65 -6.25 3.00
CA GLN A 124 -7.27 -6.99 1.90
C GLN A 124 -6.28 -7.99 1.29
N TYR A 125 -5.03 -7.57 1.13
CA TYR A 125 -3.98 -8.47 0.64
C TYR A 125 -3.83 -9.68 1.54
N PHE A 126 -3.81 -9.48 2.86
CA PHE A 126 -3.70 -10.60 3.80
C PHE A 126 -4.90 -11.55 3.69
N ASP A 127 -6.09 -11.00 3.52
CA ASP A 127 -7.30 -11.81 3.39
C ASP A 127 -7.28 -12.63 2.10
N GLU A 128 -6.85 -12.04 1.01
CA GLU A 128 -6.79 -12.73 -0.28
C GLU A 128 -5.70 -13.78 -0.33
N ALA A 129 -4.61 -13.58 0.40
CA ALA A 129 -3.50 -14.51 0.43
C ALA A 129 -3.70 -15.67 1.40
N ALA A 130 -4.74 -15.61 2.21
CA ALA A 130 -4.97 -16.62 3.24
C ALA A 130 -5.44 -17.96 2.69
#